data_30052d2a113866edcdda31ee12225505
#
_entry.id   30052d2a113866edcdda31ee12225505
#
_cell.length_a   1.000
_cell.length_b   1.000
_cell.length_c   1.000
_cell.angle_alpha   90.00
_cell.angle_beta   90.00
_cell.angle_gamma   90.00
#
_symmetry.space_group_name_H-M   'P 1'
#
loop_
_entity.id
_entity.type
_entity.pdbx_description
1 polymer ?
#
loop_
_entity_poly.entity_id
_entity_poly.type
_entity_poly.pdbx_seq_one_letter_code
_entity_poly.pdbx_strand_id
1 'polypeptide(L)'
;MVRTGSDDTATPMTPVLRAAAVLLAFIATAAFSVVLARLTLEPSAASEPLTHSNLRPGDSIRDYLSQPAFRDTVKQLGGNLLLGVPFGVLLPVLLPRTRGLLRVAVVTGAVMTLVELVQGSLVTGRAFDIDDVILNTTGALLGYLVLGRRLGRAVHPRRRHRWHRWTGSGRSTG
;
A
#
# COMPACT_ATOMS: atom_id res chain seq x y z
N MET A 1 -37.27 21.24 20.78
CA MET A 1 -35.97 20.57 20.87
C MET A 1 -35.40 20.48 19.45
N VAL A 2 -34.64 21.51 19.03
CA VAL A 2 -34.11 21.66 17.65
C VAL A 2 -32.81 20.86 17.57
N ARG A 3 -32.78 19.82 16.75
CA ARG A 3 -31.57 19.07 16.41
C ARG A 3 -30.78 19.90 15.41
N THR A 4 -29.79 20.62 15.86
CA THR A 4 -28.74 21.18 15.00
C THR A 4 -27.91 20.03 14.46
N GLY A 5 -28.24 19.54 13.27
CA GLY A 5 -27.37 18.65 12.50
C GLY A 5 -26.19 19.48 12.00
N SER A 6 -25.04 19.27 12.58
CA SER A 6 -23.77 19.70 12.00
C SER A 6 -23.54 18.87 10.74
N ASP A 7 -23.94 19.44 9.59
CA ASP A 7 -23.52 18.93 8.28
C ASP A 7 -22.00 19.13 8.17
N ASP A 8 -21.23 18.08 8.48
CA ASP A 8 -19.84 17.95 8.07
C ASP A 8 -19.77 17.86 6.55
N THR A 9 -20.06 18.95 5.88
CA THR A 9 -19.80 19.12 4.44
C THR A 9 -18.31 19.35 4.26
N ALA A 10 -17.53 18.27 4.28
CA ALA A 10 -16.14 18.33 3.79
C ALA A 10 -16.17 18.92 2.38
N THR A 11 -15.71 20.14 2.25
CA THR A 11 -15.61 20.86 0.97
C THR A 11 -14.86 19.99 -0.03
N PRO A 12 -15.41 19.71 -1.21
CA PRO A 12 -14.74 18.89 -2.20
C PRO A 12 -13.44 19.57 -2.64
N MET A 13 -12.33 18.81 -2.64
CA MET A 13 -11.05 19.31 -3.12
C MET A 13 -11.19 19.92 -4.51
N THR A 14 -10.61 21.09 -4.71
CA THR A 14 -10.55 21.74 -6.03
C THR A 14 -9.77 20.86 -7.03
N PRO A 15 -10.03 20.96 -8.33
CA PRO A 15 -9.30 20.20 -9.34
C PRO A 15 -7.78 20.39 -9.26
N VAL A 16 -7.34 21.62 -8.97
CA VAL A 16 -5.92 21.98 -8.82
C VAL A 16 -5.30 21.25 -7.61
N LEU A 17 -5.97 21.28 -6.46
CA LEU A 17 -5.48 20.63 -5.25
C LEU A 17 -5.43 19.11 -5.43
N ARG A 18 -6.38 18.53 -6.17
CA ARG A 18 -6.36 17.11 -6.53
C ARG A 18 -5.18 16.77 -7.44
N ALA A 19 -4.94 17.57 -8.48
CA ALA A 19 -3.80 17.38 -9.37
C ALA A 19 -2.48 17.47 -8.60
N ALA A 20 -2.34 18.45 -7.71
CA ALA A 20 -1.18 18.60 -6.85
C ALA A 20 -0.98 17.36 -5.92
N ALA A 21 -2.05 16.86 -5.31
CA ALA A 21 -1.98 15.66 -4.45
C ALA A 21 -1.55 14.42 -5.23
N VAL A 22 -2.05 14.22 -6.44
CA VAL A 22 -1.65 13.10 -7.32
C VAL A 22 -0.18 13.25 -7.75
N LEU A 23 0.25 14.45 -8.12
CA LEU A 23 1.64 14.73 -8.50
C LEU A 23 2.59 14.47 -7.32
N LEU A 24 2.27 14.94 -6.12
CA LEU A 24 3.05 14.70 -4.92
C LEU A 24 3.12 13.21 -4.58
N ALA A 25 2.00 12.49 -4.70
CA ALA A 25 1.97 11.04 -4.50
C ALA A 25 2.84 10.31 -5.54
N PHE A 26 2.84 10.76 -6.79
CA PHE A 26 3.70 10.20 -7.84
C PHE A 26 5.19 10.44 -7.54
N ILE A 27 5.57 11.67 -7.19
CA ILE A 27 6.95 12.02 -6.81
C ILE A 27 7.40 11.20 -5.59
N ALA A 28 6.55 11.11 -4.56
CA ALA A 28 6.84 10.32 -3.36
C ALA A 28 7.02 8.83 -3.68
N THR A 29 6.18 8.27 -4.56
CA THR A 29 6.31 6.88 -5.01
C THR A 29 7.59 6.66 -5.80
N ALA A 30 7.93 7.55 -6.72
CA ALA A 30 9.17 7.47 -7.51
C ALA A 30 10.41 7.57 -6.60
N ALA A 31 10.44 8.55 -5.68
CA ALA A 31 11.53 8.68 -4.73
C ALA A 31 11.67 7.44 -3.83
N PHE A 32 10.55 6.94 -3.33
CA PHE A 32 10.53 5.72 -2.53
C PHE A 32 11.02 4.50 -3.33
N SER A 33 10.62 4.36 -4.59
CA SER A 33 11.08 3.27 -5.46
C SER A 33 12.60 3.31 -5.69
N VAL A 34 13.19 4.51 -5.82
CA VAL A 34 14.65 4.68 -5.92
C VAL A 34 15.34 4.26 -4.62
N VAL A 35 14.81 4.69 -3.47
CA VAL A 35 15.35 4.28 -2.16
C VAL A 35 15.24 2.78 -1.97
N LEU A 36 14.08 2.21 -2.29
CA LEU A 36 13.85 0.78 -2.23
C LEU A 36 14.87 0.03 -3.11
N ALA A 37 15.04 0.44 -4.38
CA ALA A 37 16.00 -0.17 -5.29
C ALA A 37 17.44 -0.11 -4.73
N ARG A 38 17.85 1.03 -4.17
CA ARG A 38 19.18 1.15 -3.55
C ARG A 38 19.36 0.23 -2.35
N LEU A 39 18.38 0.20 -1.43
CA LEU A 39 18.46 -0.63 -0.23
C LEU A 39 18.40 -2.13 -0.53
N THR A 40 17.71 -2.51 -1.60
CA THR A 40 17.42 -3.92 -1.89
C THR A 40 18.32 -4.51 -2.97
N LEU A 41 18.94 -3.70 -3.82
CA LEU A 41 19.86 -4.15 -4.88
C LEU A 41 21.34 -4.07 -4.48
N GLU A 42 21.67 -3.60 -3.29
CA GLU A 42 23.05 -3.63 -2.80
C GLU A 42 23.46 -5.07 -2.48
N PRO A 43 24.59 -5.57 -3.05
CA PRO A 43 25.10 -6.90 -2.76
C PRO A 43 25.48 -7.01 -1.28
N SER A 44 25.04 -8.07 -0.61
CA SER A 44 25.47 -8.39 0.74
C SER A 44 26.53 -9.47 0.71
N ALA A 45 27.79 -9.10 0.88
CA ALA A 45 28.91 -10.02 0.93
C ALA A 45 28.82 -11.05 2.09
N ALA A 46 28.02 -10.76 3.11
CA ALA A 46 27.80 -11.66 4.24
C ALA A 46 26.79 -12.78 3.95
N SER A 47 26.06 -12.72 2.84
CA SER A 47 24.97 -13.65 2.52
C SER A 47 25.35 -14.75 1.52
N GLU A 48 26.56 -14.72 0.96
CA GLU A 48 26.98 -15.67 -0.07
C GLU A 48 26.90 -17.17 0.28
N PRO A 49 27.10 -17.63 1.53
CA PRO A 49 27.10 -19.08 1.82
C PRO A 49 25.71 -19.68 2.05
N LEU A 50 24.63 -18.90 2.16
CA LEU A 50 23.32 -19.35 2.68
C LEU A 50 22.15 -19.10 1.73
N THR A 51 22.39 -18.87 0.45
CA THR A 51 21.33 -18.54 -0.52
C THR A 51 20.46 -19.73 -0.89
N HIS A 52 19.48 -20.02 -0.06
CA HIS A 52 18.39 -20.92 -0.40
C HIS A 52 17.11 -20.10 -0.57
N SER A 53 16.47 -20.26 -1.74
CA SER A 53 15.16 -19.64 -1.96
C SER A 53 14.13 -20.15 -0.93
N ASN A 54 13.51 -19.25 -0.20
CA ASN A 54 12.42 -19.58 0.72
C ASN A 54 11.08 -19.49 0.00
N LEU A 55 10.49 -20.65 -0.30
CA LEU A 55 9.15 -20.77 -0.88
C LEU A 55 8.09 -21.18 0.17
N ARG A 56 8.49 -21.38 1.40
CA ARG A 56 7.59 -21.80 2.49
C ARG A 56 7.21 -20.61 3.35
N PRO A 57 5.94 -20.18 3.35
CA PRO A 57 5.49 -19.07 4.18
C PRO A 57 5.74 -19.33 5.67
N GLY A 58 6.40 -18.38 6.33
CA GLY A 58 6.66 -18.41 7.76
C GLY A 58 8.02 -18.99 8.17
N ASP A 59 8.79 -19.58 7.26
CA ASP A 59 10.07 -20.20 7.62
C ASP A 59 11.10 -19.10 7.96
N SER A 60 11.31 -18.12 7.11
CA SER A 60 12.22 -17.00 7.40
C SER A 60 11.77 -16.19 8.62
N ILE A 61 10.47 -15.94 8.75
CA ILE A 61 9.92 -15.23 9.92
C ILE A 61 10.24 -16.00 11.20
N ARG A 62 10.06 -17.33 11.20
CA ARG A 62 10.35 -18.18 12.37
C ARG A 62 11.84 -18.20 12.68
N ASP A 63 12.68 -18.29 11.65
CA ASP A 63 14.13 -18.26 11.81
C ASP A 63 14.61 -16.95 12.43
N TYR A 64 14.11 -15.81 11.96
CA TYR A 64 14.42 -14.50 12.57
C TYR A 64 13.94 -14.40 14.02
N LEU A 65 12.75 -14.91 14.34
CA LEU A 65 12.23 -14.90 15.72
C LEU A 65 12.98 -15.83 16.67
N SER A 66 13.66 -16.86 16.14
CA SER A 66 14.48 -17.79 16.92
C SER A 66 15.89 -17.29 17.19
N GLN A 67 16.34 -16.26 16.49
CA GLN A 67 17.67 -15.68 16.67
C GLN A 67 17.79 -14.91 18.00
N PRO A 68 18.91 -15.04 18.72
CA PRO A 68 19.10 -14.31 19.98
C PRO A 68 19.28 -12.81 19.78
N ALA A 69 19.60 -12.36 18.57
CA ALA A 69 19.82 -10.96 18.24
C ALA A 69 18.51 -10.23 17.91
N PHE A 70 17.79 -9.79 18.94
CA PHE A 70 16.53 -9.04 18.82
C PHE A 70 16.60 -7.85 17.82
N ARG A 71 17.73 -7.16 17.76
CA ARG A 71 17.91 -6.00 16.85
C ARG A 71 17.83 -6.42 15.39
N ASP A 72 18.41 -7.56 15.02
CA ASP A 72 18.44 -8.02 13.64
C ASP A 72 17.06 -8.53 13.22
N THR A 73 16.36 -9.21 14.12
CA THR A 73 14.96 -9.59 13.94
C THR A 73 14.07 -8.38 13.66
N VAL A 74 14.14 -7.34 14.52
CA VAL A 74 13.34 -6.11 14.35
C VAL A 74 13.72 -5.39 13.05
N LYS A 75 15.00 -5.33 12.72
CA LYS A 75 15.48 -4.69 11.48
C LYS A 75 14.94 -5.40 10.23
N GLN A 76 15.00 -6.72 10.21
CA GLN A 76 14.57 -7.51 9.05
C GLN A 76 13.04 -7.53 8.91
N LEU A 77 12.32 -7.95 9.94
CA LEU A 77 10.86 -8.03 9.90
C LEU A 77 10.22 -6.64 9.84
N GLY A 78 10.69 -5.72 10.68
CA GLY A 78 10.20 -4.35 10.73
C GLY A 78 10.56 -3.56 9.48
N GLY A 79 11.75 -3.77 8.92
CA GLY A 79 12.21 -3.15 7.68
C GLY A 79 11.29 -3.50 6.51
N ASN A 80 11.04 -4.79 6.28
CA ASN A 80 10.17 -5.26 5.21
C ASN A 80 8.73 -4.77 5.40
N LEU A 81 8.22 -4.84 6.64
CA LEU A 81 6.89 -4.30 6.94
C LEU A 81 6.80 -2.80 6.59
N LEU A 82 7.80 -2.04 6.99
CA LEU A 82 7.85 -0.59 6.79
C LEU A 82 7.98 -0.21 5.31
N LEU A 83 8.72 -0.99 4.52
CA LEU A 83 8.85 -0.81 3.07
C LEU A 83 7.50 -0.94 2.35
N GLY A 84 6.59 -1.76 2.85
CA GLY A 84 5.25 -1.91 2.29
C GLY A 84 4.32 -0.72 2.55
N VAL A 85 4.48 -0.01 3.68
CA VAL A 85 3.56 1.06 4.11
C VAL A 85 3.31 2.13 3.05
N PRO A 86 4.32 2.71 2.38
CA PRO A 86 4.12 3.72 1.34
C PRO A 86 3.23 3.25 0.19
N PHE A 87 3.32 1.99 -0.23
CA PHE A 87 2.45 1.43 -1.25
C PHE A 87 0.98 1.50 -0.82
N GLY A 88 0.68 1.10 0.40
CA GLY A 88 -0.68 1.15 0.94
C GLY A 88 -1.25 2.55 1.04
N VAL A 89 -0.42 3.54 1.31
CA VAL A 89 -0.82 4.95 1.39
C VAL A 89 -0.99 5.58 0.01
N LEU A 90 -0.06 5.36 -0.90
CA LEU A 90 0.05 6.07 -2.17
C LEU A 90 -0.76 5.43 -3.31
N LEU A 91 -0.85 4.10 -3.37
CA LEU A 91 -1.61 3.40 -4.41
C LEU A 91 -3.06 3.90 -4.56
N PRO A 92 -3.87 4.06 -3.48
CA PRO A 92 -5.25 4.53 -3.63
C PRO A 92 -5.36 6.00 -4.03
N VAL A 93 -4.29 6.78 -3.88
CA VAL A 93 -4.20 8.17 -4.35
C VAL A 93 -3.86 8.21 -5.83
N LEU A 94 -2.87 7.43 -6.26
CA LEU A 94 -2.44 7.35 -7.66
C LEU A 94 -3.46 6.63 -8.54
N LEU A 95 -3.96 5.50 -8.08
CA LEU A 95 -4.84 4.61 -8.84
C LEU A 95 -6.17 4.46 -8.11
N PRO A 96 -7.22 5.21 -8.48
CA PRO A 96 -8.53 5.13 -7.83
C PRO A 96 -9.14 3.73 -7.84
N ARG A 97 -8.74 2.89 -8.80
CA ARG A 97 -9.19 1.50 -8.92
C ARG A 97 -8.61 0.58 -7.85
N THR A 98 -7.51 0.95 -7.17
CA THR A 98 -6.89 0.14 -6.11
C THR A 98 -7.50 0.35 -4.73
N ARG A 99 -8.59 1.14 -4.62
CA ARG A 99 -9.30 1.33 -3.35
C ARG A 99 -10.02 0.05 -2.93
N GLY A 100 -9.47 -0.63 -1.97
CA GLY A 100 -9.98 -1.88 -1.39
C GLY A 100 -8.84 -2.74 -0.88
N LEU A 101 -9.00 -3.38 0.27
CA LEU A 101 -7.96 -4.21 0.89
C LEU A 101 -7.42 -5.27 -0.07
N LEU A 102 -8.32 -6.02 -0.70
CA LEU A 102 -7.92 -7.08 -1.63
C LEU A 102 -7.13 -6.53 -2.83
N ARG A 103 -7.54 -5.38 -3.38
CA ARG A 103 -6.83 -4.79 -4.52
C ARG A 103 -5.46 -4.27 -4.14
N VAL A 104 -5.33 -3.63 -2.98
CA VAL A 104 -4.03 -3.22 -2.43
C VAL A 104 -3.15 -4.44 -2.21
N ALA A 105 -3.69 -5.51 -1.58
CA ALA A 105 -2.95 -6.74 -1.36
C ALA A 105 -2.44 -7.37 -2.67
N VAL A 106 -3.32 -7.51 -3.66
CA VAL A 106 -2.97 -8.13 -4.95
C VAL A 106 -1.93 -7.30 -5.70
N VAL A 107 -2.13 -5.97 -5.80
CA VAL A 107 -1.18 -5.11 -6.52
C VAL A 107 0.16 -5.06 -5.80
N THR A 108 0.17 -4.86 -4.47
CA THR A 108 1.43 -4.84 -3.72
C THR A 108 2.11 -6.19 -3.74
N GLY A 109 1.37 -7.29 -3.53
CA GLY A 109 1.92 -8.64 -3.59
C GLY A 109 2.56 -8.94 -4.94
N ALA A 110 1.91 -8.58 -6.05
CA ALA A 110 2.47 -8.76 -7.38
C ALA A 110 3.75 -7.93 -7.60
N VAL A 111 3.76 -6.66 -7.15
CA VAL A 111 4.96 -5.80 -7.25
C VAL A 111 6.08 -6.37 -6.39
N MET A 112 5.82 -6.76 -5.16
CA MET A 112 6.85 -7.30 -4.27
C MET A 112 7.38 -8.66 -4.74
N THR A 113 6.52 -9.53 -5.28
CA THR A 113 6.97 -10.76 -5.93
C THR A 113 7.92 -10.48 -7.09
N LEU A 114 7.60 -9.48 -7.92
CA LEU A 114 8.49 -9.09 -9.01
C LEU A 114 9.83 -8.54 -8.49
N VAL A 115 9.81 -7.73 -7.43
CA VAL A 115 11.02 -7.22 -6.77
C VAL A 115 11.88 -8.38 -6.27
N GLU A 116 11.30 -9.34 -5.56
CA GLU A 116 12.02 -10.51 -5.05
C GLU A 116 12.60 -11.38 -6.17
N LEU A 117 11.87 -11.58 -7.28
CA LEU A 117 12.36 -12.30 -8.43
C LEU A 117 13.56 -11.60 -9.08
N VAL A 118 13.50 -10.27 -9.22
CA VAL A 118 14.61 -9.47 -9.75
C VAL A 118 15.81 -9.55 -8.82
N GLN A 119 15.63 -9.43 -7.52
CA GLN A 119 16.70 -9.52 -6.52
C GLN A 119 17.36 -10.89 -6.52
N GLY A 120 16.58 -11.95 -6.45
CA GLY A 120 17.10 -13.32 -6.49
C GLY A 120 17.79 -13.69 -7.79
N SER A 121 17.47 -12.99 -8.90
CA SER A 121 18.06 -13.25 -10.22
C SER A 121 19.29 -12.40 -10.52
N LEU A 122 19.34 -11.16 -10.02
CA LEU A 122 20.36 -10.17 -10.42
C LEU A 122 21.34 -9.82 -9.31
N VAL A 123 21.01 -10.08 -8.04
CA VAL A 123 21.84 -9.69 -6.90
C VAL A 123 22.55 -10.90 -6.34
N THR A 124 23.89 -10.92 -6.45
CA THR A 124 24.72 -11.98 -5.88
C THR A 124 24.51 -12.05 -4.37
N GLY A 125 24.27 -13.26 -3.84
CA GLY A 125 24.05 -13.46 -2.41
C GLY A 125 22.60 -13.18 -1.94
N ARG A 126 21.65 -12.99 -2.86
CA ARG A 126 20.21 -12.91 -2.56
C ARG A 126 19.43 -14.04 -3.22
N ALA A 127 18.48 -14.59 -2.48
CA ALA A 127 17.54 -15.58 -2.98
C ALA A 127 16.11 -15.05 -2.78
N PHE A 128 15.17 -15.58 -3.56
CA PHE A 128 13.75 -15.27 -3.43
C PHE A 128 13.24 -15.66 -2.03
N ASP A 129 12.53 -14.74 -1.36
CA ASP A 129 11.90 -15.00 -0.07
C ASP A 129 10.41 -14.61 -0.09
N ILE A 130 9.54 -15.60 0.05
CA ILE A 130 8.09 -15.39 0.10
C ILE A 130 7.65 -14.61 1.34
N ASP A 131 8.37 -14.70 2.45
CA ASP A 131 8.06 -13.99 3.68
C ASP A 131 8.29 -12.48 3.53
N ASP A 132 9.26 -12.06 2.73
CA ASP A 132 9.47 -10.66 2.39
C ASP A 132 8.27 -10.10 1.60
N VAL A 133 7.71 -10.87 0.66
CA VAL A 133 6.48 -10.51 -0.04
C VAL A 133 5.30 -10.37 0.93
N ILE A 134 5.16 -11.30 1.87
CA ILE A 134 4.08 -11.29 2.87
C ILE A 134 4.21 -10.09 3.80
N LEU A 135 5.40 -9.82 4.32
CA LEU A 135 5.67 -8.70 5.23
C LEU A 135 5.42 -7.34 4.55
N ASN A 136 5.94 -7.15 3.35
CA ASN A 136 5.71 -5.93 2.56
C ASN A 136 4.22 -5.74 2.24
N THR A 137 3.51 -6.80 1.85
CA THR A 137 2.08 -6.74 1.58
C THR A 137 1.28 -6.42 2.84
N THR A 138 1.66 -6.99 3.99
CA THR A 138 1.05 -6.68 5.28
C THR A 138 1.28 -5.22 5.65
N GLY A 139 2.49 -4.71 5.47
CA GLY A 139 2.81 -3.28 5.66
C GLY A 139 1.94 -2.36 4.79
N ALA A 140 1.74 -2.73 3.52
CA ALA A 140 0.85 -1.99 2.64
C ALA A 140 -0.61 -2.01 3.11
N LEU A 141 -1.11 -3.13 3.59
CA LEU A 141 -2.46 -3.21 4.17
C LEU A 141 -2.61 -2.30 5.40
N LEU A 142 -1.62 -2.27 6.28
CA LEU A 142 -1.58 -1.36 7.42
C LEU A 142 -1.57 0.10 6.98
N GLY A 143 -0.69 0.47 6.05
CA GLY A 143 -0.62 1.81 5.47
C GLY A 143 -1.94 2.24 4.83
N TYR A 144 -2.59 1.33 4.11
CA TYR A 144 -3.91 1.57 3.52
C TYR A 144 -4.99 1.82 4.58
N LEU A 145 -5.02 1.03 5.64
CA LEU A 145 -6.03 1.17 6.70
C LEU A 145 -5.85 2.48 7.47
N VAL A 146 -4.62 2.84 7.80
CA VAL A 146 -4.31 4.03 8.61
C VAL A 146 -4.54 5.32 7.83
N LEU A 147 -3.96 5.44 6.64
CA LEU A 147 -3.96 6.68 5.86
C LEU A 147 -4.52 6.53 4.45
N GLY A 148 -4.16 5.47 3.73
CA GLY A 148 -4.46 5.32 2.31
C GLY A 148 -5.94 5.37 2.00
N ARG A 149 -6.77 4.76 2.84
CA ARG A 149 -8.24 4.79 2.71
C ARG A 149 -8.81 6.20 2.85
N ARG A 150 -8.26 7.02 3.73
CA ARG A 150 -8.70 8.42 3.94
C ARG A 150 -8.26 9.30 2.79
N LEU A 151 -6.97 9.25 2.46
CA LEU A 151 -6.37 10.04 1.38
C LEU A 151 -6.99 9.71 0.01
N GLY A 152 -7.12 8.43 -0.33
CA GLY A 152 -7.74 8.01 -1.57
C GLY A 152 -9.19 8.50 -1.71
N ARG A 153 -9.97 8.56 -0.62
CA ARG A 153 -11.34 9.12 -0.63
C ARG A 153 -11.35 10.63 -0.75
N ALA A 154 -10.42 11.32 -0.10
CA ALA A 154 -10.32 12.78 -0.17
C ALA A 154 -9.95 13.25 -1.58
N VAL A 155 -8.96 12.60 -2.20
CA VAL A 155 -8.49 12.96 -3.56
C VAL A 155 -9.51 12.57 -4.63
N HIS A 156 -10.19 11.44 -4.47
CA HIS A 156 -11.15 10.94 -5.45
C HIS A 156 -12.52 10.64 -4.81
N PRO A 157 -13.32 11.64 -4.47
CA PRO A 157 -14.64 11.42 -3.89
C PRO A 157 -15.53 10.63 -4.86
N ARG A 158 -16.28 9.66 -4.32
CA ARG A 158 -17.28 8.96 -5.12
C ARG A 158 -18.39 9.95 -5.43
N ARG A 159 -18.69 10.20 -6.72
CA ARG A 159 -19.91 10.90 -7.12
C ARG A 159 -21.09 10.05 -6.62
N ARG A 160 -21.81 10.53 -5.62
CA ARG A 160 -23.11 9.97 -5.28
C ARG A 160 -24.01 10.24 -6.49
N HIS A 161 -24.37 9.22 -7.25
CA HIS A 161 -25.52 9.29 -8.15
C HIS A 161 -26.73 9.67 -7.27
N ARG A 162 -27.13 10.94 -7.31
CA ARG A 162 -28.45 11.34 -6.83
C ARG A 162 -29.43 10.71 -7.84
N TRP A 163 -29.99 9.58 -7.46
CA TRP A 163 -31.23 9.15 -8.08
C TRP A 163 -32.21 10.29 -7.80
N HIS A 164 -32.51 11.09 -8.82
CA HIS A 164 -33.69 11.93 -8.78
C HIS A 164 -34.87 10.98 -8.59
N ARG A 165 -35.42 10.99 -7.38
CA ARG A 165 -36.77 10.49 -7.16
C ARG A 165 -37.68 11.39 -7.99
N TRP A 166 -37.97 10.93 -9.18
CA TRP A 166 -39.12 11.40 -9.92
C TRP A 166 -40.37 10.85 -9.20
N THR A 167 -40.75 11.49 -8.12
CA THR A 167 -42.09 11.35 -7.62
C THR A 167 -42.95 12.19 -8.54
N GLY A 168 -43.57 11.53 -9.50
CA GLY A 168 -44.57 12.12 -10.34
C GLY A 168 -45.71 12.63 -9.47
N SER A 169 -45.79 13.94 -9.31
CA SER A 169 -47.02 14.60 -8.97
C SER A 169 -47.89 14.65 -10.22
N GLY A 170 -48.57 13.58 -10.45
CA GLY A 170 -49.55 13.47 -11.53
C GLY A 170 -50.95 13.32 -10.96
N ARG A 171 -51.72 14.35 -11.23
CA ARG A 171 -53.17 14.31 -11.38
C ARG A 171 -54.04 14.46 -10.13
N SER A 172 -54.52 15.64 -9.94
CA SER A 172 -55.91 15.83 -9.56
C SER A 172 -56.62 16.49 -10.74
N THR A 173 -57.39 15.73 -11.47
CA THR A 173 -58.47 16.19 -12.32
C THR A 173 -59.74 15.83 -11.62
N GLY A 174 -60.65 16.78 -11.48
CA GLY A 174 -62.01 16.58 -11.01
C GLY A 174 -62.63 17.92 -10.65
#